data_2c21ff04ea91a19fbd19da4cde1cc3d1
#
_entry.id   2c21ff04ea91a19fbd19da4cde1cc3d1
#
_cell.length_a   1.000
_cell.length_b   1.000
_cell.length_c   1.000
_cell.angle_alpha   90.00
_cell.angle_beta   90.00
_cell.angle_gamma   90.00
#
_symmetry.space_group_name_H-M   'P 1'
#
loop_
_entity.id
_entity.type
_entity.pdbx_description
1 polymer ?
#
loop_
_entity_poly.entity_id
_entity_poly.type
_entity_poly.pdbx_seq_one_letter_code
_entity_poly.pdbx_strand_id
1 'polypeptide(L)'
;MPVTAQAAPTLQEIQAKVLQLEEEATTAAEGAQEAKVKLAGLTRTLNGIKAKAEVQGQALSVMQKSLSSIAIEQYKSGGFGDSFQLLFSTDPALYLSSAGALDAITRGKSTKIKKFAAAQQRLNATTLTVNDKVALVAAAQKKFAAQSAKAQSKLAQAEVLLAKLKKEDRARLAALAAAQEDADQADSLKLAKGASGVSGKAGIALKYALAQIGDRYVFGAAGLKYWDCSGLTMMAFRQSGVSLPHSSAAQSRMGKSVLRKDLKPGDLVFYGRPVSHVGIYLGGGKMVHAPRSGSRVKVADAGSLGRKPFVGARRF
;
A
#
# COMPACT_ATOMS: atom_id res chain seq x y z
N MET A 1 -53.51 10.72 -13.61
CA MET A 1 -52.20 11.03 -14.22
C MET A 1 -51.76 9.79 -14.98
N PRO A 2 -51.48 9.84 -16.30
CA PRO A 2 -51.00 8.66 -17.02
C PRO A 2 -49.61 8.31 -16.52
N VAL A 3 -49.43 7.06 -16.00
CA VAL A 3 -48.13 6.46 -15.73
C VAL A 3 -47.51 6.23 -17.11
N THR A 4 -46.50 7.02 -17.46
CA THR A 4 -45.66 6.77 -18.64
C THR A 4 -44.96 5.44 -18.44
N ALA A 5 -45.38 4.40 -19.14
CA ALA A 5 -44.69 3.12 -19.20
C ALA A 5 -43.27 3.38 -19.75
N GLN A 6 -42.27 3.26 -18.89
CA GLN A 6 -40.86 3.38 -19.27
C GLN A 6 -40.54 2.22 -20.21
N ALA A 7 -40.16 2.52 -21.44
CA ALA A 7 -39.79 1.50 -22.42
C ALA A 7 -38.68 0.57 -21.84
N ALA A 8 -38.79 -0.72 -22.08
CA ALA A 8 -37.76 -1.67 -21.64
C ALA A 8 -36.38 -1.27 -22.25
N PRO A 9 -35.30 -1.31 -21.49
CA PRO A 9 -33.97 -0.92 -21.97
C PRO A 9 -33.55 -1.78 -23.17
N THR A 10 -32.95 -1.16 -24.15
CA THR A 10 -32.40 -1.84 -25.33
C THR A 10 -31.19 -2.69 -24.99
N LEU A 11 -30.87 -3.66 -25.85
CA LEU A 11 -29.70 -4.50 -25.67
C LEU A 11 -28.38 -3.69 -25.60
N GLN A 12 -28.26 -2.62 -26.36
CA GLN A 12 -27.13 -1.69 -26.35
C GLN A 12 -27.01 -0.93 -25.01
N GLU A 13 -28.13 -0.45 -24.47
CA GLU A 13 -28.13 0.22 -23.15
C GLU A 13 -27.74 -0.73 -22.03
N ILE A 14 -28.20 -1.97 -22.07
CA ILE A 14 -27.80 -2.99 -21.10
C ILE A 14 -26.30 -3.29 -21.21
N GLN A 15 -25.77 -3.46 -22.43
CA GLN A 15 -24.35 -3.66 -22.67
C GLN A 15 -23.52 -2.49 -22.13
N ALA A 16 -23.90 -1.26 -22.44
CA ALA A 16 -23.23 -0.06 -21.95
C ALA A 16 -23.25 0.02 -20.41
N LYS A 17 -24.37 -0.39 -19.79
CA LYS A 17 -24.49 -0.41 -18.32
C LYS A 17 -23.63 -1.50 -17.67
N VAL A 18 -23.55 -2.68 -18.28
CA VAL A 18 -22.64 -3.75 -17.82
C VAL A 18 -21.20 -3.28 -17.89
N LEU A 19 -20.76 -2.71 -19.01
CA LEU A 19 -19.41 -2.16 -19.18
C LEU A 19 -19.09 -1.08 -18.12
N GLN A 20 -20.06 -0.19 -17.86
CA GLN A 20 -19.92 0.82 -16.80
C GLN A 20 -19.71 0.19 -15.42
N LEU A 21 -20.50 -0.82 -15.07
CA LEU A 21 -20.40 -1.51 -13.77
C LEU A 21 -19.07 -2.24 -13.61
N GLU A 22 -18.55 -2.86 -14.68
CA GLU A 22 -17.24 -3.49 -14.70
C GLU A 22 -16.10 -2.48 -14.53
N GLU A 23 -16.18 -1.29 -15.14
CA GLU A 23 -15.22 -0.19 -14.94
C GLU A 23 -15.26 0.35 -13.51
N GLU A 24 -16.47 0.53 -12.94
CA GLU A 24 -16.65 0.94 -11.55
C GLU A 24 -16.10 -0.11 -10.57
N ALA A 25 -16.32 -1.40 -10.86
CA ALA A 25 -15.75 -2.51 -10.11
C ALA A 25 -14.22 -2.48 -10.15
N THR A 26 -13.62 -2.31 -11.33
CA THR A 26 -12.17 -2.20 -11.50
C THR A 26 -11.59 -1.00 -10.74
N THR A 27 -12.30 0.13 -10.74
CA THR A 27 -11.88 1.32 -9.99
C THR A 27 -11.92 1.11 -8.48
N ALA A 28 -12.99 0.48 -7.97
CA ALA A 28 -13.10 0.13 -6.55
C ALA A 28 -12.04 -0.91 -6.15
N ALA A 29 -11.78 -1.84 -7.02
CA ALA A 29 -10.79 -2.88 -6.90
C ALA A 29 -9.37 -2.30 -6.74
N GLU A 30 -8.95 -1.37 -7.59
CA GLU A 30 -7.67 -0.68 -7.45
C GLU A 30 -7.60 0.16 -6.16
N GLY A 31 -8.72 0.76 -5.73
CA GLY A 31 -8.82 1.40 -4.43
C GLY A 31 -8.61 0.45 -3.24
N ALA A 32 -9.03 -0.82 -3.37
CA ALA A 32 -8.74 -1.86 -2.39
C ALA A 32 -7.25 -2.23 -2.39
N GLN A 33 -6.62 -2.36 -3.54
CA GLN A 33 -5.17 -2.63 -3.63
C GLN A 33 -4.35 -1.49 -3.02
N GLU A 34 -4.70 -0.24 -3.28
CA GLU A 34 -4.06 0.90 -2.62
C GLU A 34 -4.18 0.82 -1.09
N ALA A 35 -5.38 0.54 -0.58
CA ALA A 35 -5.62 0.39 0.85
C ALA A 35 -4.83 -0.79 1.44
N LYS A 36 -4.71 -1.92 0.72
CA LYS A 36 -3.91 -3.09 1.11
C LYS A 36 -2.42 -2.76 1.20
N VAL A 37 -1.86 -2.06 0.21
CA VAL A 37 -0.46 -1.61 0.23
C VAL A 37 -0.20 -0.68 1.40
N LYS A 38 -1.11 0.29 1.65
CA LYS A 38 -1.02 1.20 2.79
C LYS A 38 -1.10 0.45 4.13
N LEU A 39 -2.04 -0.49 4.24
CA LEU A 39 -2.20 -1.34 5.43
C LEU A 39 -0.92 -2.12 5.74
N ALA A 40 -0.32 -2.78 4.75
CA ALA A 40 0.92 -3.53 4.92
C ALA A 40 2.08 -2.63 5.38
N GLY A 41 2.18 -1.41 4.86
CA GLY A 41 3.18 -0.41 5.29
C GLY A 41 2.97 0.03 6.74
N LEU A 42 1.73 0.38 7.10
CA LEU A 42 1.36 0.79 8.45
C LEU A 42 1.59 -0.32 9.48
N THR A 43 1.23 -1.57 9.15
CA THR A 43 1.44 -2.74 10.03
C THR A 43 2.92 -2.97 10.30
N ARG A 44 3.78 -2.90 9.28
CA ARG A 44 5.24 -3.01 9.47
C ARG A 44 5.77 -1.92 10.39
N THR A 45 5.36 -0.67 10.18
CA THR A 45 5.75 0.46 11.03
C THR A 45 5.26 0.27 12.47
N LEU A 46 4.01 -0.15 12.66
CA LEU A 46 3.43 -0.43 13.98
C LEU A 46 4.22 -1.50 14.72
N ASN A 47 4.55 -2.61 14.05
CA ASN A 47 5.33 -3.69 14.66
C ASN A 47 6.73 -3.23 15.09
N GLY A 48 7.40 -2.41 14.28
CA GLY A 48 8.69 -1.82 14.65
C GLY A 48 8.60 -0.88 15.86
N ILE A 49 7.53 -0.06 15.96
CA ILE A 49 7.34 0.84 17.11
C ILE A 49 6.97 0.04 18.37
N LYS A 50 6.15 -1.01 18.26
CA LYS A 50 5.83 -1.93 19.37
C LYS A 50 7.08 -2.60 19.92
N ALA A 51 7.94 -3.15 19.06
CA ALA A 51 9.20 -3.74 19.48
C ALA A 51 10.10 -2.72 20.20
N LYS A 52 10.15 -1.47 19.71
CA LYS A 52 10.89 -0.39 20.40
C LYS A 52 10.29 -0.07 21.78
N ALA A 53 8.97 -0.02 21.91
CA ALA A 53 8.29 0.22 23.19
C ALA A 53 8.59 -0.90 24.20
N GLU A 54 8.62 -2.15 23.75
CA GLU A 54 8.97 -3.31 24.58
C GLU A 54 10.39 -3.21 25.12
N VAL A 55 11.39 -2.93 24.28
CA VAL A 55 12.78 -2.72 24.70
C VAL A 55 12.90 -1.58 25.70
N GLN A 56 12.18 -0.46 25.47
CA GLN A 56 12.14 0.67 26.39
C GLN A 56 11.49 0.29 27.74
N GLY A 57 10.43 -0.52 27.73
CA GLY A 57 9.76 -1.03 28.92
C GLY A 57 10.68 -1.94 29.74
N GLN A 58 11.40 -2.84 29.10
CA GLN A 58 12.39 -3.71 29.75
C GLN A 58 13.52 -2.89 30.40
N ALA A 59 14.09 -1.93 29.68
CA ALA A 59 15.12 -1.03 30.21
C ALA A 59 14.62 -0.22 31.41
N LEU A 60 13.38 0.28 31.34
CA LEU A 60 12.75 0.99 32.45
C LEU A 60 12.57 0.09 33.67
N SER A 61 12.14 -1.16 33.50
CA SER A 61 11.99 -2.15 34.59
C SER A 61 13.32 -2.42 35.28
N VAL A 62 14.44 -2.55 34.55
CA VAL A 62 15.78 -2.69 35.12
C VAL A 62 16.16 -1.47 35.95
N MET A 63 15.92 -0.25 35.43
CA MET A 63 16.19 0.99 36.17
C MET A 63 15.34 1.09 37.45
N GLN A 64 14.07 0.70 37.37
CA GLN A 64 13.15 0.68 38.50
C GLN A 64 13.65 -0.28 39.61
N LYS A 65 14.06 -1.50 39.24
CA LYS A 65 14.66 -2.46 40.20
C LYS A 65 15.92 -1.89 40.88
N SER A 66 16.80 -1.25 40.10
CA SER A 66 18.01 -0.61 40.64
C SER A 66 17.70 0.57 41.58
N LEU A 67 16.64 1.35 41.32
CA LEU A 67 16.22 2.41 42.22
C LEU A 67 15.54 1.85 43.48
N SER A 68 14.75 0.79 43.34
CA SER A 68 14.09 0.12 44.49
C SER A 68 15.15 -0.52 45.44
N SER A 69 16.20 -1.15 44.91
CA SER A 69 17.26 -1.70 45.76
C SER A 69 17.97 -0.61 46.56
N ILE A 70 18.29 0.53 45.94
CA ILE A 70 18.87 1.69 46.60
C ILE A 70 17.96 2.23 47.72
N ALA A 71 16.66 2.30 47.48
CA ALA A 71 15.68 2.76 48.47
C ALA A 71 15.58 1.80 49.66
N ILE A 72 15.59 0.47 49.39
CA ILE A 72 15.55 -0.56 50.44
C ILE A 72 16.85 -0.53 51.29
N GLU A 73 17.99 -0.41 50.66
CA GLU A 73 19.28 -0.30 51.39
C GLU A 73 19.31 0.93 52.27
N GLN A 74 18.84 2.08 51.78
CA GLN A 74 18.79 3.31 52.55
C GLN A 74 17.77 3.25 53.70
N TYR A 75 16.67 2.53 53.53
CA TYR A 75 15.71 2.29 54.61
C TYR A 75 16.28 1.37 55.71
N LYS A 76 16.97 0.29 55.31
CA LYS A 76 17.60 -0.67 56.23
C LYS A 76 18.77 -0.08 57.02
N SER A 77 19.54 0.83 56.42
CA SER A 77 20.66 1.53 57.09
C SER A 77 20.24 2.68 58.03
N GLY A 78 18.95 2.80 58.33
CA GLY A 78 18.46 3.84 59.28
C GLY A 78 18.47 5.25 58.72
N GLY A 79 18.47 5.41 57.42
CA GLY A 79 18.34 6.69 56.72
C GLY A 79 19.60 7.56 56.82
N PHE A 80 19.71 8.43 57.76
CA PHE A 80 20.87 9.35 57.93
C PHE A 80 21.85 8.95 58.99
N GLY A 81 21.75 7.73 59.59
CA GLY A 81 22.57 7.31 60.75
C GLY A 81 24.08 7.46 60.55
N ASP A 82 24.60 6.94 59.45
CA ASP A 82 26.03 7.00 59.13
C ASP A 82 26.51 8.41 58.76
N SER A 83 25.63 9.26 58.20
CA SER A 83 25.93 10.65 57.86
C SER A 83 26.08 11.54 59.11
N PHE A 84 25.36 11.22 60.19
CA PHE A 84 25.46 11.94 61.46
C PHE A 84 26.75 11.61 62.18
N GLN A 85 27.25 10.37 62.14
CA GLN A 85 28.56 10.00 62.77
C GLN A 85 29.72 10.76 62.12
N LEU A 86 29.66 11.02 60.81
CA LEU A 86 30.68 11.79 60.08
C LEU A 86 30.71 13.27 60.46
N LEU A 87 29.54 13.88 60.84
CA LEU A 87 29.46 15.27 61.34
C LEU A 87 30.17 15.45 62.72
N PHE A 88 30.35 14.38 63.45
CA PHE A 88 31.03 14.40 64.77
C PHE A 88 32.47 13.89 64.71
N SER A 89 33.07 13.72 63.49
CA SER A 89 34.46 13.36 63.29
C SER A 89 35.40 14.47 63.80
N THR A 90 36.36 14.12 64.65
CA THR A 90 37.41 15.03 65.10
C THR A 90 38.54 15.18 64.13
N ASP A 91 38.57 14.42 63.00
CA ASP A 91 39.58 14.48 61.92
C ASP A 91 39.04 15.25 60.71
N PRO A 92 39.58 16.46 60.42
CA PRO A 92 39.10 17.28 59.28
C PRO A 92 39.38 16.66 57.92
N ALA A 93 40.42 15.88 57.74
CA ALA A 93 40.75 15.24 56.48
C ALA A 93 39.78 14.09 56.18
N LEU A 94 39.44 13.28 57.18
CA LEU A 94 38.44 12.22 57.10
C LEU A 94 37.04 12.80 56.84
N TYR A 95 36.71 13.92 57.47
CA TYR A 95 35.46 14.63 57.23
C TYR A 95 35.33 15.12 55.76
N LEU A 96 36.34 15.79 55.22
CA LEU A 96 36.34 16.31 53.88
C LEU A 96 36.28 15.22 52.83
N SER A 97 37.02 14.13 53.01
CA SER A 97 36.99 12.99 52.07
C SER A 97 35.62 12.29 52.09
N SER A 98 35.00 12.16 53.25
CA SER A 98 33.69 11.54 53.41
C SER A 98 32.57 12.43 52.89
N ALA A 99 32.65 13.76 53.08
CA ALA A 99 31.73 14.72 52.53
C ALA A 99 31.74 14.71 50.98
N GLY A 100 32.96 14.60 50.38
CA GLY A 100 33.10 14.45 48.94
C GLY A 100 32.48 13.13 48.41
N ALA A 101 32.66 12.03 49.15
CA ALA A 101 32.05 10.75 48.81
C ALA A 101 30.49 10.78 48.89
N LEU A 102 29.94 11.41 49.94
CA LEU A 102 28.49 11.61 50.10
C LEU A 102 27.90 12.47 48.98
N ASP A 103 28.60 13.52 48.58
CA ASP A 103 28.17 14.39 47.47
C ASP A 103 28.21 13.63 46.14
N ALA A 104 29.22 12.82 45.89
CA ALA A 104 29.31 11.95 44.71
C ALA A 104 28.17 10.90 44.68
N ILE A 105 27.86 10.26 45.82
CA ILE A 105 26.75 9.31 45.94
C ILE A 105 25.41 10.02 45.67
N THR A 106 25.19 11.20 46.23
CA THR A 106 23.95 12.00 46.05
C THR A 106 23.77 12.43 44.61
N ARG A 107 24.85 12.89 43.95
CA ARG A 107 24.84 13.18 42.50
C ARG A 107 24.54 11.95 41.66
N GLY A 108 25.14 10.81 42.04
CA GLY A 108 24.86 9.53 41.37
C GLY A 108 23.41 9.09 41.46
N LYS A 109 22.78 9.22 42.65
CA LYS A 109 21.34 8.92 42.86
C LYS A 109 20.45 9.88 42.07
N SER A 110 20.70 11.18 42.12
CA SER A 110 19.99 12.18 41.34
C SER A 110 20.06 11.92 39.84
N THR A 111 21.23 11.53 39.34
CA THR A 111 21.42 11.18 37.94
C THR A 111 20.61 9.96 37.54
N LYS A 112 20.54 8.91 38.37
CA LYS A 112 19.71 7.71 38.12
C LYS A 112 18.22 8.05 38.07
N ILE A 113 17.73 8.88 39.00
CA ILE A 113 16.33 9.33 39.00
C ILE A 113 16.00 10.13 37.74
N LYS A 114 16.87 11.06 37.33
CA LYS A 114 16.70 11.83 36.08
C LYS A 114 16.66 10.91 34.85
N LYS A 115 17.54 9.92 34.78
CA LYS A 115 17.56 8.93 33.69
C LYS A 115 16.28 8.09 33.66
N PHE A 116 15.77 7.67 34.82
CA PHE A 116 14.51 6.94 34.93
C PHE A 116 13.33 7.80 34.46
N ALA A 117 13.21 9.04 34.93
CA ALA A 117 12.15 9.96 34.51
C ALA A 117 12.18 10.20 32.99
N ALA A 118 13.37 10.42 32.41
CA ALA A 118 13.53 10.58 30.98
C ALA A 118 13.17 9.30 30.19
N ALA A 119 13.52 8.11 30.71
CA ALA A 119 13.13 6.84 30.09
C ALA A 119 11.61 6.62 30.15
N GLN A 120 10.97 6.96 31.26
CA GLN A 120 9.51 6.93 31.41
C GLN A 120 8.81 7.83 30.41
N GLN A 121 9.27 9.08 30.24
CA GLN A 121 8.72 10.01 29.24
C GLN A 121 8.89 9.47 27.82
N ARG A 122 10.04 8.88 27.48
CA ARG A 122 10.26 8.28 26.15
C ARG A 122 9.33 7.10 25.90
N LEU A 123 9.11 6.24 26.89
CA LEU A 123 8.18 5.13 26.77
C LEU A 123 6.74 5.64 26.57
N ASN A 124 6.31 6.63 27.35
CA ASN A 124 4.98 7.23 27.21
C ASN A 124 4.76 7.81 25.82
N ALA A 125 5.73 8.58 25.30
CA ALA A 125 5.67 9.13 23.94
C ALA A 125 5.62 8.03 22.87
N THR A 126 6.38 6.95 23.04
CA THR A 126 6.35 5.79 22.12
C THR A 126 4.99 5.10 22.18
N THR A 127 4.38 4.93 23.35
CA THR A 127 3.06 4.32 23.54
C THR A 127 1.96 5.15 22.87
N LEU A 128 1.99 6.47 22.98
CA LEU A 128 1.07 7.35 22.25
C LEU A 128 1.19 7.14 20.74
N THR A 129 2.42 7.06 20.23
CA THR A 129 2.66 6.79 18.81
C THR A 129 2.13 5.42 18.37
N VAL A 130 2.22 4.39 19.24
CA VAL A 130 1.60 3.06 18.99
C VAL A 130 0.10 3.20 18.83
N ASN A 131 -0.57 3.90 19.75
CA ASN A 131 -2.03 4.07 19.70
C ASN A 131 -2.49 4.80 18.44
N ASP A 132 -1.80 5.87 18.04
CA ASP A 132 -2.08 6.57 16.80
C ASP A 132 -1.93 5.66 15.56
N LYS A 133 -0.88 4.83 15.53
CA LYS A 133 -0.67 3.88 14.43
C LYS A 133 -1.69 2.76 14.41
N VAL A 134 -2.16 2.29 15.56
CA VAL A 134 -3.26 1.31 15.67
C VAL A 134 -4.53 1.88 15.03
N ALA A 135 -4.90 3.13 15.34
CA ALA A 135 -6.04 3.79 14.74
C ALA A 135 -5.92 3.90 13.21
N LEU A 136 -4.73 4.25 12.69
CA LEU A 136 -4.48 4.32 11.25
C LEU A 136 -4.56 2.95 10.56
N VAL A 137 -4.08 1.88 11.22
CA VAL A 137 -4.21 0.49 10.73
C VAL A 137 -5.69 0.11 10.63
N ALA A 138 -6.48 0.37 11.67
CA ALA A 138 -7.92 0.09 11.68
C ALA A 138 -8.66 0.84 10.57
N ALA A 139 -8.35 2.13 10.37
CA ALA A 139 -8.93 2.93 9.28
C ALA A 139 -8.56 2.37 7.89
N ALA A 140 -7.32 1.93 7.69
CA ALA A 140 -6.87 1.33 6.44
C ALA A 140 -7.56 -0.03 6.18
N GLN A 141 -7.76 -0.85 7.22
CA GLN A 141 -8.52 -2.11 7.13
C GLN A 141 -9.98 -1.85 6.72
N LYS A 142 -10.65 -0.87 7.36
CA LYS A 142 -12.02 -0.48 7.01
C LYS A 142 -12.11 -0.01 5.56
N LYS A 143 -11.16 0.81 5.11
CA LYS A 143 -11.11 1.28 3.71
C LYS A 143 -10.92 0.12 2.74
N PHE A 144 -10.02 -0.83 3.03
CA PHE A 144 -9.82 -2.02 2.22
C PHE A 144 -11.10 -2.85 2.10
N ALA A 145 -11.75 -3.15 3.22
CA ALA A 145 -13.00 -3.92 3.24
C ALA A 145 -14.12 -3.22 2.45
N ALA A 146 -14.30 -1.92 2.65
CA ALA A 146 -15.32 -1.14 1.94
C ALA A 146 -15.11 -1.11 0.43
N GLN A 147 -13.87 -0.92 -0.03
CA GLN A 147 -13.55 -0.91 -1.46
C GLN A 147 -13.71 -2.29 -2.09
N SER A 148 -13.31 -3.35 -1.38
CA SER A 148 -13.49 -4.74 -1.83
C SER A 148 -14.98 -5.09 -1.97
N ALA A 149 -15.80 -4.76 -0.97
CA ALA A 149 -17.25 -4.96 -1.02
C ALA A 149 -17.91 -4.17 -2.16
N LYS A 150 -17.46 -2.93 -2.39
CA LYS A 150 -17.95 -2.11 -3.52
C LYS A 150 -17.63 -2.74 -4.86
N ALA A 151 -16.43 -3.28 -5.05
CA ALA A 151 -16.05 -3.97 -6.28
C ALA A 151 -16.93 -5.19 -6.54
N GLN A 152 -17.13 -6.04 -5.52
CA GLN A 152 -17.98 -7.22 -5.60
C GLN A 152 -19.45 -6.85 -5.90
N SER A 153 -19.98 -5.84 -5.21
CA SER A 153 -21.35 -5.36 -5.43
C SER A 153 -21.57 -4.88 -6.88
N LYS A 154 -20.59 -4.21 -7.49
CA LYS A 154 -20.69 -3.76 -8.88
C LYS A 154 -20.68 -4.91 -9.87
N LEU A 155 -19.86 -5.93 -9.65
CA LEU A 155 -19.86 -7.15 -10.47
C LEU A 155 -21.19 -7.90 -10.34
N ALA A 156 -21.69 -8.08 -9.12
CA ALA A 156 -22.98 -8.73 -8.90
C ALA A 156 -24.15 -7.96 -9.58
N GLN A 157 -24.12 -6.64 -9.56
CA GLN A 157 -25.12 -5.83 -10.30
C GLN A 157 -25.05 -6.08 -11.81
N ALA A 158 -23.83 -6.20 -12.38
CA ALA A 158 -23.66 -6.54 -13.80
C ALA A 158 -24.21 -7.92 -14.13
N GLU A 159 -23.91 -8.92 -13.29
CA GLU A 159 -24.43 -10.28 -13.43
C GLU A 159 -25.96 -10.35 -13.37
N VAL A 160 -26.59 -9.62 -12.43
CA VAL A 160 -28.06 -9.52 -12.31
C VAL A 160 -28.68 -8.90 -13.57
N LEU A 161 -28.04 -7.88 -14.16
CA LEU A 161 -28.53 -7.30 -15.42
C LEU A 161 -28.46 -8.30 -16.57
N LEU A 162 -27.36 -9.04 -16.68
CA LEU A 162 -27.21 -10.09 -17.71
C LEU A 162 -28.18 -11.24 -17.48
N ALA A 163 -28.44 -11.64 -16.23
CA ALA A 163 -29.37 -12.71 -15.90
C ALA A 163 -30.84 -12.41 -16.28
N LYS A 164 -31.22 -11.12 -16.32
CA LYS A 164 -32.56 -10.68 -16.73
C LYS A 164 -32.80 -10.77 -18.25
N LEU A 165 -31.75 -10.92 -19.05
CA LEU A 165 -31.86 -11.07 -20.49
C LEU A 165 -32.39 -12.45 -20.86
N LYS A 166 -33.10 -12.53 -21.97
CA LYS A 166 -33.45 -13.78 -22.63
C LYS A 166 -32.18 -14.57 -23.00
N LYS A 167 -32.27 -15.87 -23.08
CA LYS A 167 -31.11 -16.75 -23.35
C LYS A 167 -30.43 -16.38 -24.69
N GLU A 168 -31.22 -16.06 -25.71
CA GLU A 168 -30.77 -15.67 -27.05
C GLU A 168 -30.00 -14.34 -27.03
N ASP A 169 -30.55 -13.33 -26.34
CA ASP A 169 -29.91 -12.01 -26.22
C ASP A 169 -28.60 -12.09 -25.43
N ARG A 170 -28.57 -12.91 -24.38
CA ARG A 170 -27.36 -13.18 -23.60
C ARG A 170 -26.29 -13.87 -24.44
N ALA A 171 -26.67 -14.89 -25.21
CA ALA A 171 -25.77 -15.59 -26.13
C ALA A 171 -25.23 -14.63 -27.22
N ARG A 172 -26.08 -13.75 -27.75
CA ARG A 172 -25.67 -12.75 -28.75
C ARG A 172 -24.69 -11.73 -28.17
N LEU A 173 -24.92 -11.22 -26.96
CA LEU A 173 -23.95 -10.32 -26.30
C LEU A 173 -22.62 -11.01 -26.01
N ALA A 174 -22.66 -12.25 -25.54
CA ALA A 174 -21.44 -13.02 -25.28
C ALA A 174 -20.66 -13.28 -26.56
N ALA A 175 -21.33 -13.60 -27.67
CA ALA A 175 -20.69 -13.81 -28.98
C ALA A 175 -20.04 -12.51 -29.50
N LEU A 176 -20.73 -11.36 -29.38
CA LEU A 176 -20.19 -10.07 -29.79
C LEU A 176 -18.97 -9.68 -28.94
N ALA A 177 -19.03 -9.88 -27.62
CA ALA A 177 -17.91 -9.62 -26.72
C ALA A 177 -16.71 -10.52 -27.03
N ALA A 178 -16.95 -11.81 -27.31
CA ALA A 178 -15.89 -12.75 -27.71
C ALA A 178 -15.24 -12.36 -29.05
N ALA A 179 -16.05 -12.03 -30.05
CA ALA A 179 -15.53 -11.61 -31.36
C ALA A 179 -14.69 -10.32 -31.26
N GLN A 180 -15.12 -9.35 -30.47
CA GLN A 180 -14.34 -8.13 -30.21
C GLN A 180 -13.02 -8.45 -29.50
N GLU A 181 -13.06 -9.31 -28.47
CA GLU A 181 -11.87 -9.69 -27.73
C GLU A 181 -10.87 -10.46 -28.62
N ASP A 182 -11.33 -11.34 -29.50
CA ASP A 182 -10.49 -12.08 -30.45
C ASP A 182 -9.86 -11.14 -31.49
N ALA A 183 -10.60 -10.14 -31.99
CA ALA A 183 -10.06 -9.10 -32.85
C ALA A 183 -8.98 -8.26 -32.14
N ASP A 184 -9.26 -7.83 -30.92
CA ASP A 184 -8.29 -7.09 -30.07
C ASP A 184 -7.01 -7.91 -29.83
N GLN A 185 -7.14 -9.25 -29.62
CA GLN A 185 -5.99 -10.14 -29.45
C GLN A 185 -5.15 -10.26 -30.74
N ALA A 186 -5.81 -10.44 -31.90
CA ALA A 186 -5.11 -10.53 -33.18
C ALA A 186 -4.30 -9.27 -33.47
N ASP A 187 -4.90 -8.08 -33.25
CA ASP A 187 -4.21 -6.81 -33.44
C ASP A 187 -3.10 -6.59 -32.39
N SER A 188 -3.32 -7.00 -31.14
CA SER A 188 -2.30 -6.94 -30.09
C SER A 188 -1.05 -7.75 -30.46
N LEU A 189 -1.23 -8.96 -31.00
CA LEU A 189 -0.13 -9.81 -31.41
C LEU A 189 0.66 -9.24 -32.62
N LYS A 190 -0.02 -8.57 -33.57
CA LYS A 190 0.62 -7.84 -34.65
C LYS A 190 1.49 -6.69 -34.12
N LEU A 191 0.93 -5.88 -33.24
CA LEU A 191 1.62 -4.73 -32.63
C LEU A 191 2.80 -5.18 -31.74
N ALA A 192 2.65 -6.28 -31.00
CA ALA A 192 3.73 -6.84 -30.18
C ALA A 192 4.95 -7.26 -30.99
N LYS A 193 4.75 -7.84 -32.18
CA LYS A 193 5.85 -8.22 -33.11
C LYS A 193 6.64 -7.01 -33.61
N GLY A 194 6.02 -5.84 -33.72
CA GLY A 194 6.67 -4.59 -34.13
C GLY A 194 7.44 -3.88 -33.03
N ALA A 195 7.32 -4.32 -31.78
CA ALA A 195 7.88 -3.65 -30.61
C ALA A 195 9.33 -4.06 -30.28
N SER A 196 10.10 -4.53 -31.26
CA SER A 196 11.50 -4.90 -31.10
C SER A 196 12.41 -3.66 -31.04
N GLY A 197 13.40 -3.66 -30.12
CA GLY A 197 14.43 -2.62 -30.04
C GLY A 197 14.52 -1.83 -28.76
N VAL A 198 13.63 -2.08 -27.77
CA VAL A 198 13.73 -1.47 -26.43
C VAL A 198 14.71 -2.27 -25.58
N SER A 199 15.76 -1.61 -25.08
CA SER A 199 16.81 -2.23 -24.27
C SER A 199 16.70 -1.81 -22.79
N GLY A 200 17.52 -2.43 -21.93
CA GLY A 200 17.58 -2.14 -20.51
C GLY A 200 16.34 -2.59 -19.74
N LYS A 201 16.12 -2.00 -18.56
CA LYS A 201 15.02 -2.36 -17.64
C LYS A 201 13.65 -2.22 -18.31
N ALA A 202 13.44 -1.13 -19.04
CA ALA A 202 12.20 -0.85 -19.76
C ALA A 202 11.90 -1.93 -20.80
N GLY A 203 12.92 -2.36 -21.57
CA GLY A 203 12.79 -3.43 -22.58
C GLY A 203 12.46 -4.78 -21.98
N ILE A 204 13.10 -5.14 -20.87
CA ILE A 204 12.81 -6.39 -20.12
C ILE A 204 11.36 -6.40 -19.64
N ALA A 205 10.91 -5.31 -18.99
CA ALA A 205 9.55 -5.19 -18.48
C ALA A 205 8.52 -5.24 -19.63
N LEU A 206 8.75 -4.51 -20.71
CA LEU A 206 7.86 -4.49 -21.85
C LEU A 206 7.75 -5.86 -22.52
N LYS A 207 8.87 -6.53 -22.76
CA LYS A 207 8.93 -7.89 -23.33
C LYS A 207 8.13 -8.89 -22.47
N TYR A 208 8.30 -8.81 -21.14
CA TYR A 208 7.55 -9.67 -20.23
C TYR A 208 6.04 -9.42 -20.33
N ALA A 209 5.60 -8.15 -20.31
CA ALA A 209 4.18 -7.81 -20.38
C ALA A 209 3.55 -8.23 -21.72
N LEU A 210 4.26 -8.04 -22.83
CA LEU A 210 3.82 -8.48 -24.16
C LEU A 210 3.66 -10.00 -24.26
N ALA A 211 4.49 -10.76 -23.56
CA ALA A 211 4.37 -12.23 -23.49
C ALA A 211 3.13 -12.71 -22.73
N GLN A 212 2.43 -11.84 -22.00
CA GLN A 212 1.19 -12.17 -21.30
C GLN A 212 -0.06 -11.81 -22.12
N ILE A 213 0.07 -11.31 -23.35
CA ILE A 213 -1.07 -11.02 -24.22
C ILE A 213 -1.92 -12.30 -24.38
N GLY A 214 -3.24 -12.18 -24.15
CA GLY A 214 -4.17 -13.30 -24.15
C GLY A 214 -4.50 -13.86 -22.77
N ASP A 215 -3.69 -13.59 -21.74
CA ASP A 215 -3.97 -13.98 -20.37
C ASP A 215 -5.15 -13.21 -19.79
N ARG A 216 -5.94 -13.86 -18.92
CA ARG A 216 -7.18 -13.28 -18.39
C ARG A 216 -6.94 -12.22 -17.34
N TYR A 217 -7.78 -11.18 -17.37
CA TYR A 217 -7.88 -10.27 -16.24
C TYR A 217 -8.57 -10.94 -15.07
N VAL A 218 -7.93 -10.89 -13.89
CA VAL A 218 -8.54 -11.27 -12.60
C VAL A 218 -8.10 -10.24 -11.56
N PHE A 219 -9.06 -9.66 -10.87
CA PHE A 219 -8.77 -8.66 -9.84
C PHE A 219 -7.86 -9.22 -8.75
N GLY A 220 -6.82 -8.45 -8.37
CA GLY A 220 -5.86 -8.83 -7.33
C GLY A 220 -4.85 -9.89 -7.77
N ALA A 221 -4.87 -10.32 -9.02
CA ALA A 221 -3.94 -11.31 -9.54
C ALA A 221 -2.64 -10.68 -10.07
N ALA A 222 -1.54 -11.39 -9.86
CA ALA A 222 -0.21 -11.00 -10.30
C ALA A 222 0.63 -12.23 -10.70
N GLY A 223 0.13 -13.03 -11.65
CA GLY A 223 0.88 -14.15 -12.22
C GLY A 223 0.04 -15.37 -12.61
N LEU A 224 0.73 -16.35 -13.23
CA LEU A 224 0.20 -17.64 -13.66
C LEU A 224 -1.01 -17.53 -14.61
N LYS A 225 -0.97 -16.66 -15.60
CA LYS A 225 -2.02 -16.39 -16.61
C LYS A 225 -3.23 -15.59 -16.09
N TYR A 226 -3.10 -14.97 -14.92
CA TYR A 226 -4.11 -14.07 -14.37
C TYR A 226 -3.47 -12.78 -13.92
N TRP A 227 -4.00 -11.65 -14.36
CA TRP A 227 -3.44 -10.34 -14.15
C TRP A 227 -4.50 -9.31 -13.85
N ASP A 228 -4.26 -8.42 -12.89
CA ASP A 228 -4.85 -7.08 -12.94
C ASP A 228 -3.83 -6.07 -13.50
N CYS A 229 -4.24 -4.83 -13.70
CA CYS A 229 -3.40 -3.83 -14.37
C CYS A 229 -2.10 -3.55 -13.60
N SER A 230 -2.18 -3.36 -12.31
CA SER A 230 -1.04 -3.08 -11.43
C SER A 230 -0.20 -4.32 -11.11
N GLY A 231 -0.81 -5.51 -11.11
CA GLY A 231 -0.12 -6.80 -10.98
C GLY A 231 0.74 -7.13 -12.20
N LEU A 232 0.20 -6.90 -13.40
CA LEU A 232 0.96 -7.07 -14.64
C LEU A 232 2.21 -6.17 -14.66
N THR A 233 2.04 -4.88 -14.38
CA THR A 233 3.17 -3.92 -14.37
C THR A 233 4.16 -4.22 -13.25
N MET A 234 3.70 -4.58 -12.07
CA MET A 234 4.54 -5.00 -10.94
C MET A 234 5.44 -6.17 -11.32
N MET A 235 4.87 -7.23 -11.90
CA MET A 235 5.63 -8.43 -12.27
C MET A 235 6.53 -8.20 -13.47
N ALA A 236 6.11 -7.39 -14.44
CA ALA A 236 6.94 -7.01 -15.58
C ALA A 236 8.21 -6.27 -15.13
N PHE A 237 8.08 -5.29 -14.26
CA PHE A 237 9.22 -4.54 -13.73
C PHE A 237 10.08 -5.34 -12.75
N ARG A 238 9.48 -6.29 -12.03
CA ARG A 238 10.25 -7.23 -11.20
C ARG A 238 11.27 -8.03 -12.01
N GLN A 239 10.97 -8.39 -13.27
CA GLN A 239 11.93 -9.08 -14.16
C GLN A 239 13.18 -8.24 -14.45
N SER A 240 13.06 -6.92 -14.35
CA SER A 240 14.18 -5.97 -14.53
C SER A 240 14.83 -5.51 -13.22
N GLY A 241 14.47 -6.15 -12.09
CA GLY A 241 14.99 -5.81 -10.77
C GLY A 241 14.33 -4.57 -10.12
N VAL A 242 13.25 -4.04 -10.70
CA VAL A 242 12.50 -2.92 -10.12
C VAL A 242 11.31 -3.44 -9.30
N SER A 243 11.30 -3.14 -8.00
CA SER A 243 10.21 -3.51 -7.10
C SER A 243 9.11 -2.45 -7.10
N LEU A 244 7.93 -2.80 -7.58
CA LEU A 244 6.75 -1.95 -7.57
C LEU A 244 5.67 -2.50 -6.62
N PRO A 245 4.88 -1.65 -5.96
CA PRO A 245 3.73 -2.09 -5.18
C PRO A 245 2.60 -2.57 -6.10
N HIS A 246 1.77 -3.50 -5.62
CA HIS A 246 0.58 -3.97 -6.32
C HIS A 246 -0.58 -2.97 -6.15
N SER A 247 -0.44 -1.79 -6.75
CA SER A 247 -1.45 -0.74 -6.81
C SER A 247 -1.04 0.32 -7.83
N SER A 248 -1.90 0.62 -8.80
CA SER A 248 -1.69 1.65 -9.81
C SER A 248 -1.47 3.03 -9.18
N ALA A 249 -2.26 3.40 -8.16
CA ALA A 249 -2.11 4.65 -7.43
C ALA A 249 -0.78 4.75 -6.67
N ALA A 250 -0.27 3.64 -6.11
CA ALA A 250 1.03 3.63 -5.44
C ALA A 250 2.18 3.69 -6.47
N GLN A 251 2.08 2.97 -7.58
CA GLN A 251 3.06 3.02 -8.69
C GLN A 251 3.18 4.42 -9.30
N SER A 252 2.05 5.14 -9.43
CA SER A 252 2.04 6.50 -9.99
C SER A 252 2.83 7.54 -9.16
N ARG A 253 3.19 7.22 -7.92
CA ARG A 253 3.99 8.06 -7.03
C ARG A 253 5.48 7.68 -7.01
N MET A 254 5.88 6.66 -7.79
CA MET A 254 7.25 6.15 -7.84
C MET A 254 7.93 6.52 -9.17
N GLY A 255 9.24 6.37 -9.22
CA GLY A 255 10.02 6.65 -10.42
C GLY A 255 10.05 8.13 -10.81
N LYS A 256 10.65 8.41 -11.97
CA LYS A 256 10.78 9.75 -12.54
C LYS A 256 9.51 10.14 -13.31
N SER A 257 8.95 11.32 -13.04
CA SER A 257 7.81 11.85 -13.80
C SER A 257 8.18 12.08 -15.27
N VAL A 258 7.28 11.73 -16.18
CA VAL A 258 7.45 11.88 -17.63
C VAL A 258 6.27 12.66 -18.19
N LEU A 259 6.55 13.66 -19.02
CA LEU A 259 5.51 14.38 -19.74
C LEU A 259 4.96 13.51 -20.88
N ARG A 260 3.68 13.70 -21.25
CA ARG A 260 3.03 12.93 -22.29
C ARG A 260 3.76 12.96 -23.64
N LYS A 261 4.34 14.11 -23.99
CA LYS A 261 5.12 14.30 -25.24
C LYS A 261 6.46 13.59 -25.22
N ASP A 262 6.99 13.26 -24.03
CA ASP A 262 8.32 12.64 -23.84
C ASP A 262 8.22 11.14 -23.53
N LEU A 263 7.05 10.53 -23.76
CA LEU A 263 6.81 9.11 -23.55
C LEU A 263 7.73 8.25 -24.40
N LYS A 264 8.34 7.25 -23.77
CA LYS A 264 9.18 6.23 -24.44
C LYS A 264 8.67 4.84 -24.11
N PRO A 265 8.86 3.87 -24.99
CA PRO A 265 8.48 2.49 -24.71
C PRO A 265 9.06 2.01 -23.37
N GLY A 266 8.20 1.37 -22.56
CA GLY A 266 8.52 0.93 -21.21
C GLY A 266 8.14 1.92 -20.10
N ASP A 267 7.71 3.14 -20.42
CA ASP A 267 7.13 4.05 -19.39
C ASP A 267 5.79 3.51 -18.89
N LEU A 268 5.54 3.64 -17.59
CA LEU A 268 4.21 3.40 -17.05
C LEU A 268 3.30 4.60 -17.31
N VAL A 269 2.11 4.34 -17.82
CA VAL A 269 1.06 5.34 -18.10
C VAL A 269 -0.14 5.10 -17.22
N PHE A 270 -0.66 6.18 -16.60
CA PHE A 270 -1.67 6.12 -15.54
C PHE A 270 -2.94 6.85 -15.94
N TYR A 271 -4.09 6.28 -15.50
CA TYR A 271 -5.41 6.79 -15.85
C TYR A 271 -6.36 6.81 -14.64
N GLY A 272 -7.32 7.75 -14.72
CA GLY A 272 -8.39 7.91 -13.73
C GLY A 272 -8.09 8.94 -12.65
N ARG A 273 -9.17 9.52 -12.10
CA ARG A 273 -9.15 10.43 -10.94
C ARG A 273 -10.18 9.98 -9.91
N PRO A 274 -9.77 9.28 -8.84
CA PRO A 274 -8.40 8.87 -8.46
C PRO A 274 -7.77 7.90 -9.46
N VAL A 275 -6.42 7.77 -9.42
CA VAL A 275 -5.69 6.81 -10.27
C VAL A 275 -6.22 5.41 -10.03
N SER A 276 -6.70 4.77 -11.09
CA SER A 276 -7.37 3.47 -11.03
C SER A 276 -7.01 2.53 -12.17
N HIS A 277 -6.00 2.90 -12.98
CA HIS A 277 -5.48 2.05 -14.03
C HIS A 277 -4.05 2.40 -14.40
N VAL A 278 -3.32 1.40 -14.90
CA VAL A 278 -1.93 1.52 -15.37
C VAL A 278 -1.70 0.57 -16.54
N GLY A 279 -0.86 1.00 -17.48
CA GLY A 279 -0.30 0.18 -18.56
C GLY A 279 1.16 0.51 -18.80
N ILE A 280 1.83 -0.29 -19.64
CA ILE A 280 3.20 -0.04 -20.10
C ILE A 280 3.14 0.51 -21.53
N TYR A 281 3.67 1.70 -21.72
CA TYR A 281 3.71 2.35 -23.04
C TYR A 281 4.57 1.54 -24.01
N LEU A 282 4.02 1.28 -25.19
CA LEU A 282 4.66 0.48 -26.23
C LEU A 282 5.40 1.34 -27.28
N GLY A 283 5.04 2.60 -27.38
CA GLY A 283 5.38 3.47 -28.49
C GLY A 283 4.19 3.67 -29.44
N GLY A 284 4.29 4.64 -30.35
CA GLY A 284 3.25 4.89 -31.37
C GLY A 284 1.85 5.16 -30.79
N GLY A 285 1.75 5.73 -29.59
CA GLY A 285 0.45 6.00 -28.96
C GLY A 285 -0.22 4.75 -28.38
N LYS A 286 0.46 3.62 -28.25
CA LYS A 286 -0.07 2.34 -27.75
C LYS A 286 0.51 1.95 -26.42
N MET A 287 -0.23 1.12 -25.65
CA MET A 287 0.21 0.53 -24.37
C MET A 287 -0.24 -0.92 -24.28
N VAL A 288 0.52 -1.76 -23.57
CA VAL A 288 0.08 -3.09 -23.13
C VAL A 288 -0.50 -2.98 -21.71
N HIS A 289 -1.66 -3.58 -21.48
CA HIS A 289 -2.33 -3.54 -20.18
C HIS A 289 -3.27 -4.73 -19.94
N ALA A 290 -3.67 -4.94 -18.69
CA ALA A 290 -4.77 -5.82 -18.31
C ALA A 290 -5.99 -4.91 -18.02
N PRO A 291 -7.05 -4.88 -18.88
CA PRO A 291 -8.05 -3.81 -18.85
C PRO A 291 -9.02 -3.87 -17.67
N ARG A 292 -9.80 -4.95 -17.56
CA ARG A 292 -10.91 -5.14 -16.60
C ARG A 292 -11.41 -6.58 -16.59
N SER A 293 -12.28 -6.91 -15.64
CA SER A 293 -12.97 -8.21 -15.61
C SER A 293 -13.64 -8.51 -16.95
N GLY A 294 -13.63 -9.78 -17.33
CA GLY A 294 -14.21 -10.23 -18.62
C GLY A 294 -13.30 -10.00 -19.85
N SER A 295 -12.13 -9.38 -19.68
CA SER A 295 -11.17 -9.10 -20.75
C SER A 295 -9.83 -9.80 -20.53
N ARG A 296 -8.94 -9.70 -21.52
CA ARG A 296 -7.60 -10.27 -21.49
C ARG A 296 -6.53 -9.18 -21.61
N VAL A 297 -5.29 -9.51 -21.26
CA VAL A 297 -4.13 -8.66 -21.52
C VAL A 297 -4.06 -8.39 -23.01
N LYS A 298 -3.95 -7.12 -23.39
CA LYS A 298 -3.93 -6.67 -24.79
C LYS A 298 -3.21 -5.35 -24.96
N VAL A 299 -2.96 -4.98 -26.21
CA VAL A 299 -2.49 -3.66 -26.62
C VAL A 299 -3.71 -2.77 -26.89
N ALA A 300 -3.68 -1.56 -26.38
CA ALA A 300 -4.71 -0.55 -26.57
C ALA A 300 -4.12 0.84 -26.81
N ASP A 301 -4.96 1.78 -27.17
CA ASP A 301 -4.59 3.19 -27.34
C ASP A 301 -4.22 3.80 -25.96
N ALA A 302 -3.05 4.41 -25.89
CA ALA A 302 -2.59 5.14 -24.68
C ALA A 302 -3.13 6.58 -24.64
N GLY A 303 -3.82 7.05 -25.69
CA GLY A 303 -4.41 8.37 -25.77
C GLY A 303 -5.69 8.50 -24.96
N SER A 304 -6.49 7.44 -24.95
CA SER A 304 -7.79 7.38 -24.25
C SER A 304 -8.03 5.98 -23.69
N LEU A 305 -8.61 5.92 -22.50
CA LEU A 305 -9.00 4.66 -21.86
C LEU A 305 -10.46 4.79 -21.36
N GLY A 306 -11.42 4.67 -22.29
CA GLY A 306 -12.83 4.86 -21.99
C GLY A 306 -13.08 6.21 -21.32
N ARG A 307 -13.70 6.20 -20.13
CA ARG A 307 -13.98 7.41 -19.33
C ARG A 307 -12.82 7.86 -18.43
N LYS A 308 -11.70 7.12 -18.42
CA LYS A 308 -10.56 7.41 -17.52
C LYS A 308 -9.57 8.34 -18.22
N PRO A 309 -9.39 9.60 -17.76
CA PRO A 309 -8.42 10.50 -18.35
C PRO A 309 -6.99 10.02 -18.05
N PHE A 310 -6.07 10.27 -18.98
CA PHE A 310 -4.64 10.17 -18.73
C PHE A 310 -4.25 11.18 -17.63
N VAL A 311 -3.51 10.74 -16.61
CA VAL A 311 -3.15 11.57 -15.45
C VAL A 311 -1.66 11.67 -15.19
N GLY A 312 -0.84 10.92 -15.90
CA GLY A 312 0.61 11.01 -15.80
C GLY A 312 1.34 9.76 -16.27
N ALA A 313 2.67 9.85 -16.27
CA ALA A 313 3.54 8.73 -16.59
C ALA A 313 4.78 8.70 -15.70
N ARG A 314 5.40 7.51 -15.57
CA ARG A 314 6.60 7.27 -14.76
C ARG A 314 7.61 6.41 -15.51
N ARG A 315 8.91 6.71 -15.33
CA ARG A 315 10.05 5.99 -15.87
C ARG A 315 10.93 5.45 -14.75
N PHE A 316 11.47 4.22 -14.94
CA PHE A 316 12.29 3.49 -13.96
C PHE A 316 13.66 3.09 -14.52
#